data_d23f9120616b6e2004112a44e5474979
#
_entry.id   d23f9120616b6e2004112a44e5474979
#
_cell.length_a   1.000
_cell.length_b   1.000
_cell.length_c   1.000
_cell.angle_alpha   90.00
_cell.angle_beta   90.00
_cell.angle_gamma   90.00
#
_symmetry.space_group_name_H-M   'P 1'
#
loop_
_entity.id
_entity.type
_entity.pdbx_description
1 polymer ?
#
loop_
_entity_poly.entity_id
_entity_poly.type
_entity_poly.pdbx_seq_one_letter_code
_entity_poly.pdbx_strand_id
1 'polypeptide(L)'
;MTPLSLRAKRSEVEKSEDMHELGIVFYIIRDVKQAAEENHVQKVSAVVMDIGEVSTIVPEYLTDCWRWAADKDELLRGSELKINIIPALTHCDACGTDYPTVAHGRTCPGCGSDSTWLLRGNEVEIKKIEVPNT
;
A
#
# COMPACT_ATOMS: atom_id res chain seq x y z
N MET A 1 18.05 14.24 -6.06
CA MET A 1 18.24 12.97 -5.37
C MET A 1 17.26 11.94 -5.91
N THR A 2 17.73 10.74 -6.19
CA THR A 2 16.91 9.70 -6.78
C THR A 2 16.17 8.93 -5.67
N PRO A 3 14.85 8.77 -5.77
CA PRO A 3 14.12 7.95 -4.80
C PRO A 3 14.52 6.48 -4.92
N LEU A 4 14.55 5.81 -3.79
CA LEU A 4 14.70 4.37 -3.78
C LEU A 4 13.38 3.72 -4.15
N SER A 5 13.44 2.68 -4.97
CA SER A 5 12.27 1.87 -5.29
C SER A 5 12.33 0.59 -4.49
N LEU A 6 11.24 0.28 -3.82
CA LEU A 6 11.15 -0.88 -2.96
C LEU A 6 9.76 -1.49 -3.06
N ARG A 7 9.71 -2.82 -3.09
CA ARG A 7 8.44 -3.54 -3.10
C ARG A 7 8.32 -4.39 -1.85
N ALA A 8 7.25 -4.19 -1.09
CA ALA A 8 6.97 -5.01 0.08
C ALA A 8 6.39 -6.36 -0.34
N LYS A 9 6.50 -7.35 0.53
CA LYS A 9 5.90 -8.66 0.31
C LYS A 9 4.41 -8.60 0.63
N ARG A 10 3.61 -8.42 -0.39
CA ARG A 10 2.16 -8.28 -0.24
C ARG A 10 1.52 -9.43 0.54
N SER A 11 1.94 -10.66 0.24
CA SER A 11 1.33 -11.83 0.87
C SER A 11 1.45 -11.86 2.38
N GLU A 12 2.46 -11.24 2.94
CA GLU A 12 2.64 -11.18 4.38
C GLU A 12 1.67 -10.20 5.04
N VAL A 13 1.38 -9.10 4.35
CA VAL A 13 0.42 -8.10 4.84
C VAL A 13 -1.01 -8.61 4.66
N GLU A 14 -1.33 -9.15 3.50
CA GLU A 14 -2.68 -9.56 3.15
C GLU A 14 -3.19 -10.76 3.95
N LYS A 15 -2.30 -11.61 4.41
CA LYS A 15 -2.68 -12.83 5.14
C LYS A 15 -3.04 -12.59 6.59
N SER A 16 -2.74 -11.44 7.14
CA SER A 16 -3.01 -11.15 8.53
C SER A 16 -4.35 -10.44 8.67
N GLU A 17 -5.39 -11.21 8.99
CA GLU A 17 -6.72 -10.65 9.19
C GLU A 17 -6.79 -9.72 10.40
N ASP A 18 -5.88 -9.90 11.37
CA ASP A 18 -5.83 -9.11 12.59
C ASP A 18 -4.89 -7.92 12.48
N MET A 19 -4.33 -7.68 11.29
CA MET A 19 -3.38 -6.59 11.14
C MET A 19 -4.10 -5.26 11.02
N HIS A 20 -3.95 -4.43 12.04
CA HIS A 20 -4.46 -3.07 12.07
C HIS A 20 -3.43 -2.13 11.44
N GLU A 21 -3.86 -0.91 11.16
CA GLU A 21 -2.99 0.10 10.53
C GLU A 21 -1.66 0.28 11.26
N LEU A 22 -1.66 0.22 12.58
CA LEU A 22 -0.41 0.32 13.34
C LEU A 22 0.54 -0.84 13.04
N GLY A 23 0.00 -2.06 12.95
CA GLY A 23 0.80 -3.23 12.59
C GLY A 23 1.40 -3.11 11.20
N ILE A 24 0.62 -2.59 10.26
CA ILE A 24 1.09 -2.34 8.90
C ILE A 24 2.23 -1.31 8.91
N VAL A 25 2.08 -0.26 9.70
CA VAL A 25 3.11 0.77 9.82
C VAL A 25 4.42 0.18 10.34
N PHE A 26 4.38 -0.67 11.37
CA PHE A 26 5.59 -1.32 11.86
C PHE A 26 6.23 -2.20 10.81
N TYR A 27 5.42 -2.86 10.00
CA TYR A 27 5.89 -3.69 8.88
C TYR A 27 6.62 -2.83 7.85
N ILE A 28 6.01 -1.70 7.47
CA ILE A 28 6.59 -0.76 6.53
C ILE A 28 7.90 -0.22 7.07
N ILE A 29 7.92 0.18 8.34
CA ILE A 29 9.13 0.73 8.98
C ILE A 29 10.26 -0.29 8.93
N ARG A 30 9.98 -1.56 9.24
CA ARG A 30 10.97 -2.63 9.17
C ARG A 30 11.57 -2.72 7.77
N ASP A 31 10.73 -2.74 6.75
CA ASP A 31 11.19 -2.86 5.36
C ASP A 31 11.98 -1.63 4.92
N VAL A 32 11.53 -0.44 5.31
CA VAL A 32 12.22 0.81 4.98
C VAL A 32 13.59 0.86 5.65
N LYS A 33 13.67 0.45 6.92
CA LYS A 33 14.95 0.44 7.65
C LYS A 33 15.93 -0.53 7.00
N GLN A 34 15.46 -1.69 6.57
CA GLN A 34 16.30 -2.66 5.88
C GLN A 34 16.83 -2.09 4.56
N ALA A 35 15.98 -1.49 3.77
CA ALA A 35 16.38 -0.88 2.51
C ALA A 35 17.38 0.27 2.73
N ALA A 36 17.14 1.08 3.75
CA ALA A 36 18.02 2.20 4.07
C ALA A 36 19.41 1.69 4.50
N GLU A 37 19.45 0.64 5.29
CA GLU A 37 20.72 0.03 5.70
C GLU A 37 21.49 -0.50 4.50
N GLU A 38 20.81 -1.22 3.61
CA GLU A 38 21.44 -1.79 2.42
C GLU A 38 21.98 -0.72 1.47
N ASN A 39 21.38 0.46 1.45
CA ASN A 39 21.74 1.55 0.55
C ASN A 39 22.45 2.69 1.25
N HIS A 40 22.86 2.50 2.49
CA HIS A 40 23.60 3.49 3.29
C HIS A 40 22.86 4.83 3.41
N VAL A 41 21.54 4.77 3.55
CA VAL A 41 20.69 5.95 3.73
C VAL A 41 20.51 6.21 5.21
N GLN A 42 20.73 7.45 5.63
CA GLN A 42 20.62 7.83 7.04
C GLN A 42 19.37 8.63 7.37
N LYS A 43 18.66 9.09 6.36
CA LYS A 43 17.43 9.87 6.53
C LYS A 43 16.47 9.62 5.39
N VAL A 44 15.21 9.41 5.73
CA VAL A 44 14.11 9.22 4.77
C VAL A 44 13.19 10.44 4.88
N SER A 45 12.85 11.05 3.74
CA SER A 45 11.95 12.20 3.72
C SER A 45 10.49 11.80 3.50
N ALA A 46 10.26 10.73 2.75
CA ALA A 46 8.89 10.24 2.51
C ALA A 46 8.91 8.77 2.12
N VAL A 47 7.80 8.10 2.39
CA VAL A 47 7.53 6.76 1.91
C VAL A 47 6.23 6.82 1.12
N VAL A 48 6.26 6.35 -0.12
CA VAL A 48 5.10 6.35 -1.00
C VAL A 48 4.52 4.94 -1.04
N MET A 49 3.24 4.83 -0.70
CA MET A 49 2.51 3.56 -0.64
C MET A 49 1.44 3.50 -1.71
N ASP A 50 1.28 2.34 -2.32
CA ASP A 50 0.11 2.02 -3.12
C ASP A 50 -0.86 1.24 -2.24
N ILE A 51 -2.03 1.81 -2.02
CA ILE A 51 -3.08 1.22 -1.18
C ILE A 51 -4.30 1.01 -2.06
N GLY A 52 -4.75 -0.23 -2.16
CA GLY A 52 -5.91 -0.56 -2.97
C GLY A 52 -7.21 -0.05 -2.39
N GLU A 53 -8.11 0.33 -3.26
CA GLU A 53 -9.42 0.87 -2.90
C GLU A 53 -10.23 -0.08 -2.01
N VAL A 54 -10.08 -1.39 -2.23
CA VAL A 54 -10.80 -2.41 -1.47
C VAL A 54 -9.89 -3.19 -0.51
N SER A 55 -8.74 -2.61 -0.14
CA SER A 55 -7.79 -3.24 0.76
C SER A 55 -8.24 -3.27 2.22
N THR A 56 -9.30 -2.56 2.56
CA THR A 56 -9.82 -2.36 3.92
C THR A 56 -8.94 -1.47 4.81
N ILE A 57 -7.84 -0.97 4.28
CA ILE A 57 -6.99 -0.02 5.01
C ILE A 57 -7.62 1.37 4.96
N VAL A 58 -7.72 2.04 6.10
CA VAL A 58 -8.22 3.41 6.18
C VAL A 58 -7.02 4.36 6.11
N PRO A 59 -6.87 5.13 5.01
CA PRO A 59 -5.67 5.96 4.83
C PRO A 59 -5.41 6.96 5.95
N GLU A 60 -6.44 7.58 6.50
CA GLU A 60 -6.27 8.54 7.59
C GLU A 60 -5.68 7.89 8.84
N TYR A 61 -6.14 6.66 9.15
CA TYR A 61 -5.62 5.93 10.30
C TYR A 61 -4.18 5.48 10.06
N LEU A 62 -3.89 5.06 8.84
CA LEU A 62 -2.52 4.66 8.48
C LEU A 62 -1.57 5.85 8.63
N THR A 63 -1.97 7.02 8.16
CA THR A 63 -1.18 8.24 8.26
C THR A 63 -0.96 8.65 9.71
N ASP A 64 -1.99 8.56 10.54
CA ASP A 64 -1.87 8.88 11.96
C ASP A 64 -0.91 7.93 12.68
N CYS A 65 -1.02 6.64 12.38
CA CYS A 65 -0.12 5.64 12.95
C CYS A 65 1.32 5.86 12.50
N TRP A 66 1.50 6.22 11.23
CA TRP A 66 2.83 6.54 10.69
C TRP A 66 3.45 7.71 11.45
N ARG A 67 2.69 8.79 11.61
CA ARG A 67 3.16 9.99 12.27
C ARG A 67 3.66 9.69 13.68
N TRP A 68 2.90 8.86 14.38
CA TRP A 68 3.26 8.46 15.74
C TRP A 68 4.50 7.57 15.77
N ALA A 69 4.53 6.53 14.93
CA ALA A 69 5.60 5.53 14.96
C ALA A 69 6.91 6.07 14.36
N ALA A 70 6.82 6.82 13.27
CA ALA A 70 7.99 7.34 12.59
C ALA A 70 8.75 8.36 13.45
N ASP A 71 8.03 9.09 14.27
CA ASP A 71 8.64 10.10 15.15
C ASP A 71 9.58 9.50 16.19
N LYS A 72 9.46 8.21 16.45
CA LYS A 72 10.31 7.48 17.40
C LYS A 72 11.63 6.98 16.81
N ASP A 73 11.83 7.16 15.53
CA ASP A 73 12.99 6.64 14.81
C ASP A 73 13.72 7.77 14.12
N GLU A 74 15.02 7.89 14.36
CA GLU A 74 15.81 8.99 13.76
C GLU A 74 15.80 8.98 12.24
N LEU A 75 15.81 7.79 11.64
CA LEU A 75 15.77 7.65 10.19
C LEU A 75 14.49 8.25 9.60
N LEU A 76 13.37 8.07 10.28
CA LEU A 76 12.04 8.35 9.76
C LEU A 76 11.39 9.60 10.36
N ARG A 77 12.00 10.20 11.39
CA ARG A 77 11.38 11.35 12.06
C ARG A 77 11.14 12.50 11.08
N GLY A 78 9.92 12.99 11.06
CA GLY A 78 9.52 14.05 10.16
C GLY A 78 9.22 13.59 8.74
N SER A 79 9.33 12.29 8.47
CA SER A 79 9.01 11.75 7.15
C SER A 79 7.51 11.77 6.90
N GLU A 80 7.15 11.89 5.63
CA GLU A 80 5.76 11.90 5.18
C GLU A 80 5.38 10.53 4.63
N LEU A 81 4.18 10.07 4.95
CA LEU A 81 3.60 8.91 4.29
C LEU A 81 2.68 9.40 3.19
N LYS A 82 3.05 9.14 1.94
CA LYS A 82 2.25 9.53 0.77
C LYS A 82 1.50 8.30 0.28
N ILE A 83 0.19 8.43 0.13
CA ILE A 83 -0.65 7.30 -0.25
C ILE A 83 -1.26 7.55 -1.61
N ASN A 84 -1.04 6.58 -2.52
CA ASN A 84 -1.74 6.51 -3.81
C ASN A 84 -2.85 5.48 -3.67
N ILE A 85 -4.08 5.87 -3.95
CA ILE A 85 -5.20 4.92 -3.94
C ILE A 85 -5.29 4.27 -5.30
N ILE A 86 -5.22 2.94 -5.32
CA ILE A 86 -5.32 2.15 -6.55
C ILE A 86 -6.78 1.75 -6.74
N PRO A 87 -7.43 2.23 -7.81
CA PRO A 87 -8.83 1.87 -8.05
C PRO A 87 -9.00 0.38 -8.26
N ALA A 88 -10.09 -0.17 -7.71
CA ALA A 88 -10.36 -1.59 -7.80
C ALA A 88 -11.08 -1.91 -9.10
N LEU A 89 -10.57 -2.93 -9.80
CA LEU A 89 -11.16 -3.45 -11.03
C LEU A 89 -11.37 -4.95 -10.89
N THR A 90 -12.50 -5.43 -11.41
CA THR A 90 -12.87 -6.84 -11.43
C THR A 90 -13.01 -7.30 -12.87
N HIS A 91 -12.54 -8.50 -13.14
CA HIS A 91 -12.64 -9.12 -14.47
C HIS A 91 -13.74 -10.17 -14.49
N CYS A 92 -14.54 -10.18 -15.53
CA CYS A 92 -15.57 -11.20 -15.75
C CYS A 92 -15.05 -12.24 -16.74
N ASP A 93 -14.95 -13.49 -16.30
CA ASP A 93 -14.50 -14.59 -17.16
C ASP A 93 -15.58 -14.97 -18.18
N ALA A 94 -16.84 -14.70 -17.88
CA ALA A 94 -17.95 -15.08 -18.77
C ALA A 94 -18.01 -14.21 -20.02
N CYS A 95 -17.81 -12.90 -19.91
CA CYS A 95 -17.88 -12.00 -21.05
C CYS A 95 -16.59 -11.24 -21.36
N GLY A 96 -15.56 -11.37 -20.50
CA GLY A 96 -14.27 -10.75 -20.71
C GLY A 96 -14.21 -9.26 -20.39
N THR A 97 -15.24 -8.71 -19.75
CA THR A 97 -15.29 -7.29 -19.43
C THR A 97 -14.62 -7.01 -18.09
N ASP A 98 -13.89 -5.90 -18.03
CA ASP A 98 -13.37 -5.37 -16.76
C ASP A 98 -14.28 -4.23 -16.30
N TYR A 99 -14.57 -4.16 -15.00
CA TYR A 99 -15.47 -3.14 -14.49
C TYR A 99 -15.06 -2.68 -13.09
N PRO A 100 -15.49 -1.46 -12.68
CA PRO A 100 -15.16 -0.95 -11.33
C PRO A 100 -15.83 -1.79 -10.25
N THR A 101 -15.01 -2.31 -9.34
CA THR A 101 -15.44 -3.24 -8.30
C THR A 101 -16.42 -2.60 -7.31
N VAL A 102 -16.11 -1.38 -6.86
CA VAL A 102 -16.90 -0.72 -5.81
C VAL A 102 -18.35 -0.50 -6.25
N ALA A 103 -18.56 -0.17 -7.53
CA ALA A 103 -19.90 0.11 -8.05
C ALA A 103 -20.75 -1.15 -8.24
N HIS A 104 -20.11 -2.30 -8.53
CA HIS A 104 -20.84 -3.48 -8.99
C HIS A 104 -20.53 -4.76 -8.21
N GLY A 105 -19.52 -4.76 -7.37
CA GLY A 105 -19.15 -5.92 -6.59
C GLY A 105 -18.72 -7.10 -7.45
N ARG A 106 -19.22 -8.28 -7.13
CA ARG A 106 -18.81 -9.52 -7.79
C ARG A 106 -19.70 -9.90 -8.97
N THR A 107 -20.75 -9.15 -9.23
CA THR A 107 -21.68 -9.44 -10.32
C THR A 107 -21.39 -8.53 -11.51
N CYS A 108 -21.11 -9.12 -12.65
CA CYS A 108 -20.80 -8.36 -13.86
C CYS A 108 -21.99 -7.51 -14.31
N PRO A 109 -21.84 -6.19 -14.48
CA PRO A 109 -22.95 -5.34 -14.93
C PRO A 109 -23.32 -5.59 -16.39
N GLY A 110 -22.45 -6.21 -17.17
CA GLY A 110 -22.71 -6.48 -18.59
C GLY A 110 -23.48 -7.75 -18.83
N CYS A 111 -23.16 -8.84 -18.11
CA CYS A 111 -23.76 -10.14 -18.35
C CYS A 111 -24.40 -10.79 -17.12
N GLY A 112 -24.25 -10.21 -15.95
CA GLY A 112 -24.84 -10.74 -14.73
C GLY A 112 -24.16 -11.95 -14.12
N SER A 113 -22.99 -12.36 -14.66
CA SER A 113 -22.27 -13.53 -14.16
C SER A 113 -21.56 -13.23 -12.85
N ASP A 114 -21.41 -14.25 -12.00
CA ASP A 114 -20.60 -14.21 -10.79
C ASP A 114 -19.21 -14.83 -11.01
N SER A 115 -18.90 -15.27 -12.22
CA SER A 115 -17.57 -15.81 -12.54
C SER A 115 -16.58 -14.68 -12.74
N THR A 116 -16.26 -14.01 -11.63
CA THR A 116 -15.47 -12.79 -11.62
C THR A 116 -14.35 -12.89 -10.59
N TRP A 117 -13.30 -12.10 -10.82
CA TRP A 117 -12.19 -12.03 -9.87
C TRP A 117 -11.55 -10.65 -9.90
N LEU A 118 -10.97 -10.28 -8.78
CA LEU A 118 -10.38 -8.97 -8.60
C LEU A 118 -9.04 -8.87 -9.34
N LEU A 119 -8.94 -7.91 -10.27
CA LEU A 119 -7.69 -7.66 -10.99
C LEU A 119 -6.71 -6.85 -10.15
N ARG A 120 -7.20 -5.81 -9.51
CA ARG A 120 -6.40 -4.90 -8.70
C ARG A 120 -7.31 -4.15 -7.74
N GLY A 121 -6.71 -3.53 -6.73
CA GLY A 121 -7.45 -2.72 -5.76
C GLY A 121 -7.31 -3.20 -4.33
N ASN A 122 -6.55 -4.27 -4.09
CA ASN A 122 -6.27 -4.77 -2.74
C ASN A 122 -4.80 -4.64 -2.36
N GLU A 123 -4.05 -3.82 -3.06
CA GLU A 123 -2.62 -3.63 -2.81
C GLU A 123 -2.36 -2.97 -1.46
N VAL A 124 -1.28 -3.39 -0.82
CA VAL A 124 -0.67 -2.71 0.31
C VAL A 124 0.83 -2.83 0.07
N GLU A 125 1.40 -1.88 -0.65
CA GLU A 125 2.77 -1.98 -1.15
C GLU A 125 3.51 -0.67 -1.00
N ILE A 126 4.81 -0.76 -0.71
CA ILE A 126 5.71 0.39 -0.79
C ILE A 126 6.05 0.60 -2.25
N LYS A 127 5.69 1.75 -2.80
CA LYS A 127 6.01 2.08 -4.18
C LYS A 127 7.44 2.61 -4.30
N LYS A 128 7.81 3.51 -3.40
CA LYS A 128 9.17 4.08 -3.37
C LYS A 128 9.44 4.75 -2.04
N ILE A 129 10.72 4.92 -1.76
CA ILE A 129 11.22 5.63 -0.59
C ILE A 129 11.95 6.86 -1.10
N GLU A 130 11.58 8.05 -0.60
CA GLU A 130 12.21 9.29 -0.98
C GLU A 130 13.20 9.71 0.10
N VAL A 131 14.39 10.12 -0.33
CA VAL A 131 15.44 10.56 0.59
C VAL A 131 15.71 12.04 0.35
N PRO A 132 16.14 12.77 1.40
CA PRO A 132 16.36 14.21 1.24
C PRO A 132 17.53 14.51 0.32
N ASN A 133 17.40 15.63 -0.35
CA ASN A 133 18.49 16.22 -1.13
C ASN A 133 19.45 16.87 -0.15
N THR A 134 20.70 16.48 -0.21
CA THR A 134 21.75 17.09 0.63
C THR A 134 22.72 17.91 -0.16
#